data_2a38558c1622ae7f8774116ec5abc3a3
#
_entry.id   2a38558c1622ae7f8774116ec5abc3a3
#
_cell.length_a   1.000
_cell.length_b   1.000
_cell.length_c   1.000
_cell.angle_alpha   90.00
_cell.angle_beta   90.00
_cell.angle_gamma   90.00
#
_symmetry.space_group_name_H-M   'P 1'
#
loop_
_entity.id
_entity.type
_entity.pdbx_description
1 polymer ?
#
loop_
_entity_poly.entity_id
_entity_poly.type
_entity_poly.pdbx_seq_one_letter_code
_entity_poly.pdbx_strand_id
1 'polypeptide(L)'
;NYIINKRLNDADVEALQARFPELGISPVIGSLNSSYSIAENLGDMSKIGLDTYSSYYKSALSGFTVITPETLEKLGYTLQGKLPSAAEEIVVTDYILEHFIKAGYVIAGDTSVQPVADADDLIGKTLKLSLGGQARLFTVSGVIHTGFDSSRYDNLKNTDAGSNGTIIDYMTVQDLQQVIKNSYLALGFVSGEAFDSLRSASDYLPTYWDGYYAEIIHPVLAINATGFLEYGDATGVQY
;
A
#
# COMPACT_ATOMS: atom_id res chain seq x y z
N ASN A 1 9.07 -29.45 -8.27
CA ASN A 1 9.07 -28.97 -6.89
C ASN A 1 8.18 -27.74 -6.83
N TYR A 2 6.96 -27.93 -6.36
CA TYR A 2 6.09 -26.80 -6.06
C TYR A 2 6.56 -26.19 -4.75
N ILE A 3 7.06 -24.96 -4.79
CA ILE A 3 7.28 -24.20 -3.57
C ILE A 3 5.90 -23.81 -3.08
N ILE A 4 5.44 -24.51 -2.06
CA ILE A 4 4.25 -24.08 -1.33
C ILE A 4 4.71 -22.85 -0.54
N ASN A 5 4.29 -21.66 -0.95
CA ASN A 5 4.48 -20.45 -0.16
C ASN A 5 3.82 -20.67 1.20
N LYS A 6 4.62 -21.01 2.19
CA LYS A 6 4.14 -21.12 3.56
C LYS A 6 3.73 -19.74 4.03
N ARG A 7 2.46 -19.60 4.37
CA ARG A 7 1.97 -18.39 5.01
C ARG A 7 2.49 -18.33 6.43
N LEU A 8 3.00 -17.18 6.80
CA LEU A 8 3.45 -16.95 8.16
C LEU A 8 2.20 -16.75 9.05
N ASN A 9 2.18 -17.41 10.17
CA ASN A 9 1.19 -17.22 11.23
C ASN A 9 1.81 -16.42 12.39
N ASP A 10 1.01 -16.11 13.41
CA ASP A 10 1.47 -15.30 14.54
C ASP A 10 2.68 -15.92 15.24
N ALA A 11 2.74 -17.26 15.38
CA ALA A 11 3.88 -17.95 15.97
C ALA A 11 5.15 -17.83 15.10
N ASP A 12 5.00 -17.87 13.79
CA ASP A 12 6.13 -17.64 12.86
C ASP A 12 6.65 -16.20 13.00
N VAL A 13 5.76 -15.20 13.19
CA VAL A 13 6.13 -13.80 13.45
C VAL A 13 6.89 -13.66 14.75
N GLU A 14 6.35 -14.21 15.84
CA GLU A 14 6.99 -14.19 17.15
C GLU A 14 8.39 -14.81 17.10
N ALA A 15 8.52 -15.94 16.40
CA ALA A 15 9.81 -16.60 16.21
C ALA A 15 10.80 -15.74 15.41
N LEU A 16 10.33 -15.03 14.37
CA LEU A 16 11.16 -14.10 13.61
C LEU A 16 11.57 -12.87 14.44
N GLN A 17 10.64 -12.28 15.18
CA GLN A 17 10.93 -11.17 16.08
C GLN A 17 11.92 -11.54 17.18
N ALA A 18 11.76 -12.74 17.76
CA ALA A 18 12.69 -13.25 18.76
C ALA A 18 14.11 -13.46 18.21
N ARG A 19 14.21 -13.89 16.95
CA ARG A 19 15.48 -14.17 16.28
C ARG A 19 16.16 -12.90 15.77
N PHE A 20 15.38 -11.92 15.37
CA PHE A 20 15.84 -10.66 14.76
C PHE A 20 15.19 -9.46 15.45
N PRO A 21 15.51 -9.21 16.74
CA PRO A 21 14.84 -8.16 17.52
C PRO A 21 15.11 -6.74 16.99
N GLU A 22 16.15 -6.57 16.18
CA GLU A 22 16.51 -5.31 15.53
C GLU A 22 15.61 -5.01 14.32
N LEU A 23 14.92 -6.00 13.78
CA LEU A 23 14.04 -5.81 12.62
C LEU A 23 12.64 -5.40 13.08
N GLY A 24 12.10 -4.37 12.43
CA GLY A 24 10.69 -4.04 12.58
C GLY A 24 9.86 -5.00 11.73
N ILE A 25 9.23 -6.01 12.36
CA ILE A 25 8.33 -6.92 11.67
C ILE A 25 6.91 -6.48 11.95
N SER A 26 6.18 -6.13 10.90
CA SER A 26 4.77 -5.74 10.99
C SER A 26 3.92 -6.65 10.12
N PRO A 27 2.80 -7.17 10.65
CA PRO A 27 1.85 -7.90 9.83
C PRO A 27 1.22 -6.96 8.81
N VAL A 28 1.00 -7.44 7.61
CA VAL A 28 0.32 -6.70 6.53
C VAL A 28 -0.89 -7.50 6.08
N ILE A 29 -2.03 -6.84 6.04
CA ILE A 29 -3.20 -7.33 5.32
C ILE A 29 -3.07 -6.79 3.90
N GLY A 30 -2.73 -7.66 2.96
CA GLY A 30 -2.38 -7.29 1.59
C GLY A 30 -3.34 -7.81 0.55
N SER A 31 -2.95 -7.64 -0.71
CA SER A 31 -3.67 -8.06 -1.91
C SER A 31 -4.98 -7.33 -2.16
N LEU A 32 -5.06 -6.08 -1.77
CA LEU A 32 -6.07 -5.21 -2.34
C LEU A 32 -5.74 -5.02 -3.82
N ASN A 33 -6.76 -5.05 -4.66
CA ASN A 33 -6.59 -4.60 -6.05
C ASN A 33 -6.35 -3.07 -5.99
N SER A 34 -5.10 -2.74 -5.84
CA SER A 34 -4.64 -1.49 -5.26
C SER A 34 -5.06 -0.26 -6.04
N SER A 35 -5.05 -0.34 -7.36
CA SER A 35 -5.41 0.80 -8.21
C SER A 35 -6.84 1.29 -7.99
N TYR A 36 -7.71 0.39 -7.59
CA TYR A 36 -9.15 0.67 -7.46
C TYR A 36 -9.62 0.85 -6.02
N SER A 37 -8.75 0.59 -5.04
CA SER A 37 -9.15 0.66 -3.62
C SER A 37 -9.45 2.08 -3.15
N ILE A 38 -8.84 3.11 -3.77
CA ILE A 38 -9.12 4.53 -3.50
C ILE A 38 -9.87 5.22 -4.66
N ALA A 39 -10.28 4.49 -5.69
CA ALA A 39 -10.83 5.06 -6.92
C ALA A 39 -12.09 5.88 -6.69
N GLU A 40 -12.92 5.52 -5.74
CA GLU A 40 -14.14 6.26 -5.42
C GLU A 40 -13.87 7.65 -4.83
N ASN A 41 -12.63 7.91 -4.40
CA ASN A 41 -12.20 9.19 -3.84
C ASN A 41 -11.26 9.96 -4.76
N LEU A 42 -10.87 9.40 -5.90
CA LEU A 42 -10.07 10.08 -6.90
C LEU A 42 -10.96 10.82 -7.90
N GLY A 43 -10.60 12.07 -8.20
CA GLY A 43 -11.36 12.92 -9.08
C GLY A 43 -11.14 12.58 -10.56
N ASP A 44 -10.13 13.19 -11.17
CA ASP A 44 -9.85 12.99 -12.60
C ASP A 44 -8.88 11.82 -12.81
N MET A 45 -9.44 10.64 -13.01
CA MET A 45 -8.71 9.40 -13.21
C MET A 45 -7.81 9.40 -14.46
N SER A 46 -8.12 10.27 -15.45
CA SER A 46 -7.30 10.39 -16.66
C SER A 46 -5.92 10.94 -16.35
N LYS A 47 -5.80 11.82 -15.35
CA LYS A 47 -4.53 12.41 -14.93
C LYS A 47 -3.56 11.42 -14.28
N ILE A 48 -4.06 10.31 -13.80
CA ILE A 48 -3.25 9.23 -13.21
C ILE A 48 -3.17 8.00 -14.11
N GLY A 49 -3.76 8.07 -15.30
CA GLY A 49 -3.63 7.06 -16.35
C GLY A 49 -4.22 5.70 -15.98
N LEU A 50 -5.22 5.64 -15.09
CA LEU A 50 -5.88 4.37 -14.76
C LEU A 50 -6.63 3.80 -15.99
N ASP A 51 -7.10 4.67 -16.87
CA ASP A 51 -7.77 4.30 -18.11
C ASP A 51 -6.80 4.07 -19.28
N THR A 52 -5.51 4.34 -19.07
CA THR A 52 -4.50 4.31 -20.14
C THR A 52 -3.26 3.50 -19.72
N TYR A 53 -2.06 4.03 -20.00
CA TYR A 53 -0.81 3.29 -19.93
C TYR A 53 0.11 3.66 -18.76
N SER A 54 -0.29 4.59 -17.90
CA SER A 54 0.54 4.88 -16.72
C SER A 54 0.63 3.65 -15.82
N SER A 55 1.84 3.22 -15.58
CA SER A 55 2.11 2.10 -14.66
C SER A 55 2.42 2.57 -13.25
N TYR A 56 2.74 3.86 -13.08
CA TYR A 56 3.13 4.42 -11.80
C TYR A 56 1.97 4.44 -10.79
N TYR A 57 0.80 4.89 -11.22
CA TYR A 57 -0.36 5.09 -10.34
C TYR A 57 -1.21 3.82 -10.12
N LYS A 58 -0.85 2.70 -10.74
CA LYS A 58 -1.66 1.47 -10.67
C LYS A 58 -1.61 0.73 -9.33
N SER A 59 -0.70 1.07 -8.46
CA SER A 59 -0.50 0.39 -7.18
C SER A 59 -0.64 1.36 -6.00
N ALA A 60 -1.74 2.12 -5.98
CA ALA A 60 -1.94 3.18 -5.02
C ALA A 60 -2.03 2.71 -3.56
N LEU A 61 -2.88 1.73 -3.29
CA LEU A 61 -3.07 1.18 -1.95
C LEU A 61 -3.15 -0.35 -2.05
N SER A 62 -2.12 -1.04 -1.58
CA SER A 62 -1.99 -2.49 -1.70
C SER A 62 -2.26 -3.26 -0.42
N GLY A 63 -2.43 -2.59 0.71
CA GLY A 63 -2.70 -3.28 1.97
C GLY A 63 -2.75 -2.33 3.16
N PHE A 64 -2.89 -2.95 4.34
CA PHE A 64 -2.93 -2.24 5.61
C PHE A 64 -1.93 -2.84 6.60
N THR A 65 -1.40 -1.99 7.46
CA THR A 65 -0.53 -2.39 8.56
C THR A 65 -0.69 -1.44 9.73
N VAL A 66 -0.05 -1.77 10.85
CA VAL A 66 0.10 -0.89 12.00
C VAL A 66 1.54 -0.38 12.02
N ILE A 67 1.72 0.87 12.40
CA ILE A 67 3.05 1.46 12.56
C ILE A 67 3.17 2.14 13.92
N THR A 68 4.35 2.03 14.52
CA THR A 68 4.65 2.69 15.80
C THR A 68 5.58 3.88 15.59
N PRO A 69 5.65 4.83 16.56
CA PRO A 69 6.62 5.92 16.49
C PRO A 69 8.07 5.42 16.36
N GLU A 70 8.41 4.33 17.05
CA GLU A 70 9.74 3.74 17.00
C GLU A 70 10.07 3.18 15.61
N THR A 71 9.06 2.60 14.94
CA THR A 71 9.23 2.11 13.56
C THR A 71 9.41 3.27 12.59
N LEU A 72 8.66 4.37 12.74
CA LEU A 72 8.85 5.58 11.93
C LEU A 72 10.27 6.12 12.07
N GLU A 73 10.76 6.22 13.31
CA GLU A 73 12.11 6.72 13.58
C GLU A 73 13.19 5.81 12.96
N LYS A 74 13.08 4.49 13.14
CA LYS A 74 14.01 3.52 12.54
C LYS A 74 14.03 3.59 11.01
N LEU A 75 12.89 3.86 10.39
CA LEU A 75 12.78 4.00 8.92
C LEU A 75 13.25 5.37 8.42
N GLY A 76 13.48 6.33 9.32
CA GLY A 76 13.77 7.71 8.96
C GLY A 76 12.57 8.42 8.31
N TYR A 77 11.36 7.94 8.56
CA TYR A 77 10.13 8.53 8.05
C TYR A 77 9.67 9.66 8.95
N THR A 78 9.00 10.64 8.36
CA THR A 78 8.37 11.72 9.11
C THR A 78 6.86 11.67 8.95
N LEU A 79 6.14 12.11 9.97
CA LEU A 79 4.67 12.14 10.00
C LEU A 79 4.19 13.58 10.02
N GLN A 80 3.29 13.91 9.10
CA GLN A 80 2.46 15.11 9.18
C GLN A 80 1.06 14.69 9.64
N GLY A 81 0.50 15.40 10.64
CA GLY A 81 -0.73 14.98 11.30
C GLY A 81 -0.47 14.07 12.52
N LYS A 82 -1.27 13.04 12.69
CA LYS A 82 -1.17 12.10 13.83
C LYS A 82 -1.29 10.65 13.39
N LEU A 83 -0.70 9.74 14.16
CA LEU A 83 -0.95 8.31 14.00
C LEU A 83 -2.43 7.97 14.27
N PRO A 84 -2.98 6.92 13.64
CA PRO A 84 -4.37 6.55 13.83
C PRO A 84 -4.58 6.04 15.25
N SER A 85 -5.58 6.57 15.92
CA SER A 85 -5.96 6.23 17.29
C SER A 85 -7.36 5.64 17.39
N ALA A 86 -8.18 5.83 16.37
CA ALA A 86 -9.53 5.27 16.26
C ALA A 86 -9.62 4.27 15.10
N ALA A 87 -10.62 3.41 15.13
CA ALA A 87 -10.82 2.36 14.11
C ALA A 87 -11.14 2.93 12.73
N GLU A 88 -11.63 4.16 12.66
CA GLU A 88 -11.97 4.85 11.41
C GLU A 88 -10.89 5.83 10.95
N GLU A 89 -9.70 5.79 11.53
CA GLU A 89 -8.58 6.62 11.12
C GLU A 89 -7.58 5.83 10.29
N ILE A 90 -7.01 6.51 9.29
CA ILE A 90 -5.95 5.97 8.43
C ILE A 90 -4.87 7.02 8.24
N VAL A 91 -3.62 6.57 8.23
CA VAL A 91 -2.48 7.35 7.73
C VAL A 91 -2.07 6.76 6.39
N VAL A 92 -1.81 7.63 5.42
CA VAL A 92 -1.35 7.26 4.09
C VAL A 92 0.10 7.74 3.88
N THR A 93 0.73 7.31 2.80
CA THR A 93 2.10 7.73 2.46
C THR A 93 2.08 8.90 1.49
N ASP A 94 3.24 9.56 1.32
CA ASP A 94 3.49 10.54 0.27
C ASP A 94 3.25 9.97 -1.14
N TYR A 95 3.54 8.69 -1.36
CA TYR A 95 3.21 8.00 -2.61
C TYR A 95 1.69 7.96 -2.87
N ILE A 96 0.90 7.65 -1.85
CA ILE A 96 -0.58 7.65 -1.98
C ILE A 96 -1.10 9.08 -2.14
N LEU A 97 -0.55 10.04 -1.40
CA LEU A 97 -0.89 11.46 -1.53
C LEU A 97 -0.68 11.97 -2.97
N GLU A 98 0.39 11.53 -3.64
CA GLU A 98 0.67 11.95 -5.03
C GLU A 98 -0.49 11.64 -5.99
N HIS A 99 -1.24 10.54 -5.76
CA HIS A 99 -2.43 10.23 -6.56
C HIS A 99 -3.51 11.31 -6.41
N PHE A 100 -3.72 11.78 -5.18
CA PHE A 100 -4.68 12.85 -4.91
C PHE A 100 -4.21 14.21 -5.41
N ILE A 101 -2.91 14.50 -5.33
CA ILE A 101 -2.35 15.73 -5.91
C ILE A 101 -2.58 15.76 -7.43
N LYS A 102 -2.45 14.62 -8.10
CA LYS A 102 -2.64 14.52 -9.55
C LYS A 102 -4.11 14.53 -9.96
N ALA A 103 -4.93 13.70 -9.31
CA ALA A 103 -6.33 13.48 -9.71
C ALA A 103 -7.32 14.43 -9.01
N GLY A 104 -6.95 15.02 -7.88
CA GLY A 104 -7.86 15.66 -6.96
C GLY A 104 -8.63 14.66 -6.10
N TYR A 105 -9.30 15.17 -5.08
CA TYR A 105 -10.14 14.41 -4.17
C TYR A 105 -11.63 14.58 -4.51
N VAL A 106 -12.39 13.50 -4.37
CA VAL A 106 -13.85 13.49 -4.49
C VAL A 106 -14.45 12.79 -3.28
N ILE A 107 -15.51 13.37 -2.71
CA ILE A 107 -16.32 12.65 -1.73
C ILE A 107 -17.01 11.49 -2.45
N ALA A 108 -16.88 10.27 -1.93
CA ALA A 108 -17.44 9.09 -2.57
C ALA A 108 -18.95 9.25 -2.84
N GLY A 109 -19.32 9.11 -4.11
CA GLY A 109 -20.69 9.34 -4.57
C GLY A 109 -20.97 10.79 -5.05
N ASP A 110 -19.99 11.69 -4.94
CA ASP A 110 -20.07 13.05 -5.51
C ASP A 110 -19.29 13.10 -6.85
N THR A 111 -19.50 14.18 -7.58
CA THR A 111 -18.77 14.49 -8.84
C THR A 111 -17.89 15.73 -8.74
N SER A 112 -17.95 16.42 -7.61
CA SER A 112 -17.20 17.65 -7.38
C SER A 112 -15.76 17.36 -7.00
N VAL A 113 -14.83 17.65 -7.91
CA VAL A 113 -13.40 17.45 -7.67
C VAL A 113 -12.83 18.61 -6.87
N GLN A 114 -12.23 18.30 -5.73
CA GLN A 114 -11.50 19.23 -4.88
C GLN A 114 -10.00 19.08 -5.17
N PRO A 115 -9.28 20.18 -5.49
CA PRO A 115 -7.85 20.09 -5.66
C PRO A 115 -7.18 19.70 -4.33
N VAL A 116 -6.09 18.97 -4.43
CA VAL A 116 -5.20 18.61 -3.33
C VAL A 116 -3.81 19.09 -3.71
N ALA A 117 -3.25 20.03 -2.95
CA ALA A 117 -1.92 20.55 -3.19
C ALA A 117 -0.86 19.86 -2.33
N ASP A 118 -1.22 19.50 -1.11
CA ASP A 118 -0.32 18.88 -0.14
C ASP A 118 -1.09 18.01 0.87
N ALA A 119 -0.38 17.57 1.91
CA ALA A 119 -0.94 16.71 2.94
C ALA A 119 -2.05 17.37 3.78
N ASP A 120 -1.97 18.69 4.00
CA ASP A 120 -2.97 19.40 4.80
C ASP A 120 -4.34 19.40 4.11
N ASP A 121 -4.36 19.41 2.79
CA ASP A 121 -5.61 19.32 2.01
C ASP A 121 -6.24 17.92 2.10
N LEU A 122 -5.45 16.88 2.33
CA LEU A 122 -5.93 15.49 2.42
C LEU A 122 -6.27 15.07 3.85
N ILE A 123 -5.55 15.58 4.87
CA ILE A 123 -5.82 15.29 6.28
C ILE A 123 -7.23 15.77 6.65
N GLY A 124 -7.99 14.91 7.31
CA GLY A 124 -9.39 15.12 7.65
C GLY A 124 -10.40 14.70 6.57
N LYS A 125 -9.94 14.37 5.36
CA LYS A 125 -10.82 13.82 4.32
C LYS A 125 -11.17 12.37 4.60
N THR A 126 -12.33 11.95 4.12
CA THR A 126 -12.80 10.57 4.27
C THR A 126 -12.51 9.76 3.01
N LEU A 127 -11.84 8.65 3.17
CA LEU A 127 -11.64 7.65 2.11
C LEU A 127 -12.65 6.53 2.26
N LYS A 128 -13.33 6.20 1.17
CA LYS A 128 -14.19 5.03 1.08
C LYS A 128 -13.42 3.90 0.40
N LEU A 129 -13.10 2.89 1.16
CA LEU A 129 -12.31 1.75 0.72
C LEU A 129 -13.20 0.52 0.61
N SER A 130 -13.18 -0.13 -0.55
CA SER A 130 -13.94 -1.36 -0.78
C SER A 130 -13.07 -2.57 -0.42
N LEU A 131 -13.46 -3.29 0.62
CA LEU A 131 -12.77 -4.46 1.14
C LEU A 131 -13.71 -5.65 1.13
N GLY A 132 -13.39 -6.68 0.32
CA GLY A 132 -14.20 -7.88 0.26
C GLY A 132 -15.67 -7.65 -0.07
N GLY A 133 -15.97 -6.66 -0.90
CA GLY A 133 -17.34 -6.28 -1.24
C GLY A 133 -18.05 -5.43 -0.19
N GLN A 134 -17.39 -5.11 0.92
CA GLN A 134 -17.89 -4.17 1.93
C GLN A 134 -17.13 -2.86 1.87
N ALA A 135 -17.87 -1.75 1.84
CA ALA A 135 -17.28 -0.43 1.92
C ALA A 135 -16.99 -0.06 3.38
N ARG A 136 -15.77 0.44 3.63
CA ARG A 136 -15.38 1.04 4.91
C ARG A 136 -14.95 2.48 4.69
N LEU A 137 -15.26 3.31 5.67
CA LEU A 137 -14.91 4.72 5.67
C LEU A 137 -13.75 4.95 6.64
N PHE A 138 -12.72 5.61 6.17
CA PHE A 138 -11.58 6.01 7.00
C PHE A 138 -11.34 7.51 6.85
N THR A 139 -11.12 8.18 7.95
CA THR A 139 -10.66 9.57 7.95
C THR A 139 -9.13 9.60 7.90
N VAL A 140 -8.56 10.32 6.96
CA VAL A 140 -7.11 10.51 6.89
C VAL A 140 -6.66 11.32 8.10
N SER A 141 -5.91 10.71 9.00
CA SER A 141 -5.39 11.35 10.21
C SER A 141 -3.98 11.91 10.06
N GLY A 142 -3.27 11.48 9.02
CA GLY A 142 -1.93 11.96 8.74
C GLY A 142 -1.37 11.39 7.43
N VAL A 143 -0.21 11.94 7.06
CA VAL A 143 0.58 11.50 5.91
C VAL A 143 2.00 11.20 6.37
N ILE A 144 2.52 10.03 6.01
CA ILE A 144 3.91 9.66 6.22
C ILE A 144 4.71 10.05 4.99
N HIS A 145 5.77 10.83 5.23
CA HIS A 145 6.76 11.16 4.23
C HIS A 145 7.90 10.14 4.30
N THR A 146 7.97 9.31 3.27
CA THR A 146 8.92 8.20 3.19
C THR A 146 10.27 8.60 2.63
N GLY A 147 10.35 9.79 2.03
CA GLY A 147 11.53 10.22 1.28
C GLY A 147 11.72 9.47 -0.05
N PHE A 148 10.69 8.80 -0.53
CA PHE A 148 10.73 8.09 -1.80
C PHE A 148 10.95 9.06 -2.96
N ASP A 149 12.05 8.85 -3.68
CA ASP A 149 12.33 9.62 -4.89
C ASP A 149 11.52 9.07 -6.06
N SER A 150 10.37 9.70 -6.29
CA SER A 150 9.47 9.33 -7.39
C SER A 150 9.94 9.81 -8.76
N SER A 151 10.95 10.71 -8.82
CA SER A 151 11.43 11.29 -10.09
C SER A 151 12.05 10.25 -11.03
N ARG A 152 12.64 9.20 -10.47
CA ARG A 152 13.19 8.08 -11.24
C ARG A 152 12.14 7.31 -12.06
N TYR A 153 10.85 7.54 -11.80
CA TYR A 153 9.73 6.91 -12.48
C TYR A 153 8.91 7.89 -13.32
N ASP A 154 9.42 9.08 -13.60
CA ASP A 154 8.67 10.12 -14.33
C ASP A 154 8.24 9.65 -15.72
N ASN A 155 9.00 8.79 -16.37
CA ASN A 155 8.62 8.15 -17.63
C ASN A 155 7.35 7.29 -17.51
N LEU A 156 7.08 6.70 -16.33
CA LEU A 156 5.90 5.88 -16.08
C LEU A 156 4.68 6.71 -15.69
N LYS A 157 4.87 7.98 -15.33
CA LYS A 157 3.81 8.92 -14.94
C LYS A 157 3.13 9.57 -16.14
N ASN A 158 3.73 9.46 -17.33
CA ASN A 158 3.19 10.07 -18.53
C ASN A 158 1.93 9.32 -19.00
N THR A 159 0.79 10.00 -18.92
CA THR A 159 -0.51 9.46 -19.31
C THR A 159 -0.79 9.63 -20.82
N ASP A 160 -0.06 10.53 -21.50
CA ASP A 160 -0.28 10.90 -22.90
C ASP A 160 0.50 10.01 -23.88
N ALA A 161 1.47 9.26 -23.40
CA ALA A 161 2.29 8.41 -24.24
C ALA A 161 1.46 7.24 -24.76
N GLY A 162 0.99 7.35 -25.97
CA GLY A 162 0.55 6.20 -26.76
C GLY A 162 1.71 5.21 -26.80
N SER A 163 1.64 4.17 -26.00
CA SER A 163 2.79 3.37 -25.62
C SER A 163 3.15 2.37 -26.69
N ASN A 164 4.21 2.65 -27.36
CA ASN A 164 5.13 1.56 -27.74
C ASN A 164 6.11 1.41 -26.56
N GLY A 165 5.72 0.69 -25.51
CA GLY A 165 6.54 0.47 -24.34
C GLY A 165 7.90 -0.09 -24.75
N THR A 166 8.94 0.61 -24.35
CA THR A 166 10.31 0.15 -24.59
C THR A 166 10.66 -0.95 -23.57
N ILE A 167 11.71 -1.73 -23.83
CA ILE A 167 12.26 -2.68 -22.84
C ILE A 167 12.64 -1.95 -21.56
N ILE A 168 13.10 -0.71 -21.65
CA ILE A 168 13.46 0.13 -20.51
C ILE A 168 12.22 0.43 -19.66
N ASP A 169 11.10 0.77 -20.28
CA ASP A 169 9.85 1.03 -19.55
C ASP A 169 9.38 -0.23 -18.83
N TYR A 170 9.49 -1.39 -19.45
CA TYR A 170 9.17 -2.65 -18.81
C TYR A 170 10.05 -2.93 -17.57
N MET A 171 11.35 -2.74 -17.68
CA MET A 171 12.29 -2.91 -16.57
C MET A 171 12.00 -1.91 -15.44
N THR A 172 11.69 -0.65 -15.79
CA THR A 172 11.34 0.39 -14.82
C THR A 172 10.03 0.05 -14.09
N VAL A 173 9.05 -0.49 -14.81
CA VAL A 173 7.79 -0.99 -14.19
C VAL A 173 8.08 -2.11 -13.20
N GLN A 174 8.93 -3.08 -13.58
CA GLN A 174 9.30 -4.19 -12.69
C GLN A 174 10.03 -3.69 -11.44
N ASP A 175 10.96 -2.73 -11.59
CA ASP A 175 11.65 -2.12 -10.47
C ASP A 175 10.67 -1.42 -9.53
N LEU A 176 9.76 -0.59 -10.05
CA LEU A 176 8.72 0.07 -9.25
C LEU A 176 7.85 -0.94 -8.50
N GLN A 177 7.41 -2.00 -9.17
CA GLN A 177 6.59 -3.04 -8.56
C GLN A 177 7.34 -3.75 -7.42
N GLN A 178 8.64 -4.00 -7.57
CA GLN A 178 9.45 -4.58 -6.49
C GLN A 178 9.60 -3.60 -5.33
N VAL A 179 9.84 -2.33 -5.60
CA VAL A 179 9.92 -1.29 -4.56
C VAL A 179 8.61 -1.22 -3.78
N ILE A 180 7.48 -1.14 -4.46
CA ILE A 180 6.15 -1.08 -3.81
C ILE A 180 5.87 -2.35 -3.00
N LYS A 181 6.16 -3.52 -3.57
CA LYS A 181 5.92 -4.81 -2.91
C LYS A 181 6.75 -5.00 -1.66
N ASN A 182 7.97 -4.47 -1.64
CA ASN A 182 8.94 -4.67 -0.57
C ASN A 182 9.10 -3.43 0.33
N SER A 183 8.15 -2.52 0.30
CA SER A 183 8.18 -1.29 1.12
C SER A 183 6.80 -0.96 1.68
N TYR A 184 6.73 0.11 2.49
CA TYR A 184 5.47 0.64 3.02
C TYR A 184 4.77 1.63 2.09
N LEU A 185 5.33 1.91 0.89
CA LEU A 185 4.86 3.00 0.02
C LEU A 185 3.36 2.94 -0.29
N ALA A 186 2.85 1.78 -0.63
CA ALA A 186 1.45 1.59 -1.00
C ALA A 186 0.61 0.99 0.14
N LEU A 187 0.99 1.20 1.40
CA LEU A 187 0.24 0.73 2.56
C LEU A 187 -0.49 1.86 3.27
N GLY A 188 -1.69 1.55 3.72
CA GLY A 188 -2.41 2.37 4.69
C GLY A 188 -2.09 1.91 6.10
N PHE A 189 -1.83 2.86 7.00
CA PHE A 189 -1.58 2.55 8.39
C PHE A 189 -2.83 2.82 9.20
N VAL A 190 -3.24 1.83 9.98
CA VAL A 190 -4.47 1.86 10.78
C VAL A 190 -4.18 1.58 12.25
N SER A 191 -5.14 1.82 13.12
CA SER A 191 -5.02 1.43 14.53
C SER A 191 -5.00 -0.10 14.68
N GLY A 192 -4.50 -0.60 15.81
CA GLY A 192 -4.53 -2.04 16.10
C GLY A 192 -5.94 -2.62 16.06
N GLU A 193 -6.92 -1.89 16.60
CA GLU A 193 -8.34 -2.28 16.56
C GLU A 193 -8.87 -2.40 15.12
N ALA A 194 -8.57 -1.41 14.27
CA ALA A 194 -8.95 -1.45 12.87
C ALA A 194 -8.27 -2.60 12.14
N PHE A 195 -6.98 -2.83 12.43
CA PHE A 195 -6.21 -3.92 11.84
C PHE A 195 -6.82 -5.29 12.17
N ASP A 196 -7.14 -5.54 13.44
CA ASP A 196 -7.76 -6.79 13.87
C ASP A 196 -9.14 -7.00 13.23
N SER A 197 -9.92 -5.92 13.12
CA SER A 197 -11.20 -5.95 12.41
C SER A 197 -11.05 -6.26 10.92
N LEU A 198 -10.04 -5.67 10.25
CA LEU A 198 -9.74 -5.92 8.84
C LEU A 198 -9.24 -7.36 8.64
N ARG A 199 -8.39 -7.84 9.54
CA ARG A 199 -7.88 -9.21 9.53
C ARG A 199 -9.04 -10.22 9.61
N SER A 200 -9.94 -10.03 10.57
CA SER A 200 -11.11 -10.89 10.74
C SER A 200 -12.03 -10.88 9.52
N ALA A 201 -12.23 -9.72 8.91
CA ALA A 201 -13.00 -9.60 7.69
C ALA A 201 -12.33 -10.31 6.49
N SER A 202 -11.00 -10.29 6.43
CA SER A 202 -10.24 -10.95 5.35
C SER A 202 -10.32 -12.47 5.42
N ASP A 203 -10.47 -13.05 6.61
CA ASP A 203 -10.64 -14.48 6.78
C ASP A 203 -11.97 -15.01 6.18
N TYR A 204 -12.94 -14.12 6.01
CA TYR A 204 -14.25 -14.43 5.42
C TYR A 204 -14.36 -14.04 3.94
N LEU A 205 -13.32 -13.46 3.34
CA LEU A 205 -13.37 -13.12 1.93
C LEU A 205 -13.39 -14.39 1.10
N PRO A 206 -14.31 -14.47 0.12
CA PRO A 206 -14.35 -15.62 -0.77
C PRO A 206 -13.04 -15.76 -1.52
N THR A 207 -12.58 -16.99 -1.66
CA THR A 207 -11.47 -17.32 -2.52
C THR A 207 -11.83 -16.91 -3.95
N TYR A 208 -11.07 -15.99 -4.52
CA TYR A 208 -11.26 -15.63 -5.91
C TYR A 208 -10.58 -16.68 -6.79
N TRP A 209 -11.35 -17.32 -7.63
CA TRP A 209 -10.89 -18.30 -8.60
C TRP A 209 -11.04 -17.71 -10.00
N ASP A 210 -9.91 -17.45 -10.66
CA ASP A 210 -9.88 -16.95 -12.03
C ASP A 210 -9.66 -18.05 -13.08
N GLY A 211 -9.77 -19.30 -12.66
CA GLY A 211 -9.52 -20.47 -13.49
C GLY A 211 -8.09 -20.97 -13.45
N TYR A 212 -7.13 -20.18 -12.95
CA TYR A 212 -5.72 -20.56 -12.84
C TYR A 212 -5.12 -20.31 -11.47
N TYR A 213 -5.62 -19.35 -10.71
CA TYR A 213 -5.12 -18.99 -9.39
C TYR A 213 -6.26 -18.85 -8.40
N ALA A 214 -6.14 -19.52 -7.27
CA ALA A 214 -6.92 -19.19 -6.10
C ALA A 214 -6.15 -18.10 -5.34
N GLU A 215 -6.52 -16.85 -5.51
CA GLU A 215 -5.99 -15.78 -4.69
C GLU A 215 -6.78 -15.72 -3.39
N ILE A 216 -6.20 -16.24 -2.34
CA ILE A 216 -6.75 -16.12 -1.01
C ILE A 216 -6.13 -14.88 -0.43
N ILE A 217 -6.95 -13.88 -0.13
CA ILE A 217 -6.50 -12.69 0.60
C ILE A 217 -6.28 -13.12 2.05
N HIS A 218 -5.02 -13.29 2.42
CA HIS A 218 -4.63 -13.58 3.79
C HIS A 218 -3.72 -12.49 4.32
N PRO A 219 -3.62 -12.35 5.64
CA PRO A 219 -2.59 -11.53 6.24
C PRO A 219 -1.23 -11.98 5.71
N VAL A 220 -0.52 -11.06 5.08
CA VAL A 220 0.85 -11.28 4.60
C VAL A 220 1.76 -10.53 5.55
N LEU A 221 2.85 -11.17 5.95
CA LEU A 221 3.90 -10.49 6.70
C LEU A 221 4.83 -9.81 5.71
N ALA A 222 4.92 -8.50 5.80
CA ALA A 222 5.99 -7.76 5.19
C ALA A 222 7.11 -7.63 6.23
N ILE A 223 8.28 -8.13 5.89
CA ILE A 223 9.50 -7.81 6.61
C ILE A 223 10.00 -6.51 5.99
N ASN A 224 9.80 -5.41 6.72
CA ASN A 224 10.35 -4.15 6.30
C ASN A 224 11.65 -3.95 7.06
N ALA A 225 12.73 -4.43 6.49
CA ALA A 225 14.05 -4.20 7.01
C ALA A 225 14.53 -2.83 6.52
N THR A 226 14.86 -1.95 7.45
CA THR A 226 15.75 -0.80 7.20
C THR A 226 17.20 -1.24 6.98
N GLY A 227 17.39 -2.32 6.42
CA GLY A 227 18.63 -2.96 6.03
C GLY A 227 18.20 -4.24 5.41
N PHE A 228 18.40 -4.34 4.13
CA PHE A 228 18.25 -5.60 3.45
C PHE A 228 19.05 -6.64 4.21
N LEU A 229 18.39 -7.62 4.78
CA LEU A 229 19.02 -8.92 4.90
C LEU A 229 19.34 -9.29 3.46
N GLU A 230 20.63 -9.34 3.12
CA GLU A 230 21.04 -9.91 1.85
C GLU A 230 20.36 -11.27 1.75
N TYR A 231 19.53 -11.39 0.76
CA TYR A 231 18.80 -12.60 0.48
C TYR A 231 19.78 -13.75 0.31
N GLY A 232 19.75 -14.69 1.19
CA GLY A 232 20.48 -15.93 1.07
C GLY A 232 21.12 -16.48 2.33
N ASP A 233 21.51 -15.65 3.29
CA ASP A 233 22.37 -16.14 4.37
C ASP A 233 21.67 -16.46 5.71
N ALA A 234 20.47 -15.94 5.95
CA ALA A 234 19.90 -16.05 7.30
C ALA A 234 18.95 -17.22 7.50
N THR A 235 18.28 -17.74 6.48
CA THR A 235 17.22 -18.74 6.71
C THR A 235 17.22 -19.93 5.76
N GLY A 236 17.95 -19.90 4.66
CA GLY A 236 17.81 -20.92 3.61
C GLY A 236 16.42 -20.98 2.97
N VAL A 237 15.60 -20.00 3.22
CA VAL A 237 14.26 -19.86 2.63
C VAL A 237 14.38 -18.95 1.43
N GLN A 238 14.29 -19.52 0.24
CA GLN A 238 14.04 -18.75 -0.99
C GLN A 238 12.55 -18.40 -1.02
N TYR A 239 12.25 -17.14 -1.06
CA TYR A 239 10.91 -16.63 -1.32
C TYR A 239 10.63 -16.55 -2.81
#